data_c9241b9cd92980fda6b79a95aae4ceeb
#
_entry.id   c9241b9cd92980fda6b79a95aae4ceeb
#
_cell.length_a   1.000
_cell.length_b   1.000
_cell.length_c   1.000
_cell.angle_alpha   90.00
_cell.angle_beta   90.00
_cell.angle_gamma   90.00
#
_symmetry.space_group_name_H-M   'P 1'
#
loop_
_entity.id
_entity.type
_entity.pdbx_description
1 polymer ?
#
loop_
_entity_poly.entity_id
_entity_poly.type
_entity_poly.pdbx_seq_one_letter_code
_entity_poly.pdbx_strand_id
1 'polypeptide(L)'
;MQEKAGFRYQWKSEGVDVPLMHEKRTGHVSSMTKDQWQWDRLYAAAKAVQNGRKISEYVEAGGVAAAILAVSGRIYTGVCVDTCSTLGICAERNAIFNMITNGEQDIQKVLAIMPNGKTGAPCGACRELMVQLMPESYQHIEIMLDYKTERIMTLGELTPEWWI
;
A
#
# COMPACT_ATOMS: atom_id res chain seq x y z
N MET A 1 -4.32 8.49 47.91
CA MET A 1 -4.86 8.67 46.55
C MET A 1 -3.76 9.31 45.72
N GLN A 2 -3.07 8.54 44.88
CA GLN A 2 -2.05 9.04 43.96
C GLN A 2 -2.67 9.08 42.57
N GLU A 3 -2.74 10.28 42.00
CA GLU A 3 -3.17 10.49 40.58
C GLU A 3 -2.17 9.86 39.65
N LYS A 4 -2.65 8.97 38.78
CA LYS A 4 -1.88 8.41 37.67
C LYS A 4 -1.78 9.49 36.57
N ALA A 5 -0.58 10.03 36.37
CA ALA A 5 -0.27 10.89 35.26
C ALA A 5 -0.51 10.12 33.93
N GLY A 6 -1.53 10.51 33.17
CA GLY A 6 -1.84 9.97 31.86
C GLY A 6 -0.79 10.43 30.84
N PHE A 7 0.00 9.50 30.34
CA PHE A 7 0.87 9.72 29.20
C PHE A 7 -0.02 9.87 27.95
N ARG A 8 -0.26 11.11 27.49
CA ARG A 8 -0.86 11.38 26.17
C ARG A 8 0.26 11.39 25.16
N TYR A 9 0.37 10.33 24.36
CA TYR A 9 1.14 10.39 23.11
C TYR A 9 0.40 11.30 22.15
N GLN A 10 0.96 12.47 21.90
CA GLN A 10 0.49 13.38 20.87
C GLN A 10 1.22 13.03 19.57
N TRP A 11 0.60 12.17 18.74
CA TRP A 11 1.09 11.90 17.40
C TRP A 11 0.86 13.14 16.54
N LYS A 12 1.93 13.83 16.18
CA LYS A 12 1.88 14.78 15.08
C LYS A 12 1.79 13.98 13.79
N SER A 13 0.64 14.01 13.13
CA SER A 13 0.45 13.52 11.77
C SER A 13 1.07 14.52 10.79
N GLU A 14 2.38 14.52 10.70
CA GLU A 14 3.05 15.16 9.57
C GLU A 14 2.95 14.15 8.41
N GLY A 15 2.01 14.42 7.49
CA GLY A 15 1.95 13.72 6.22
C GLY A 15 3.29 13.85 5.53
N VAL A 16 3.86 12.73 5.08
CA VAL A 16 5.08 12.76 4.27
C VAL A 16 4.74 13.49 2.98
N ASP A 17 5.18 14.73 2.87
CA ASP A 17 5.15 15.50 1.62
C ASP A 17 6.13 14.82 0.66
N VAL A 18 5.63 14.00 -0.25
CA VAL A 18 6.46 13.35 -1.27
C VAL A 18 6.70 14.36 -2.38
N PRO A 19 7.95 14.82 -2.59
CA PRO A 19 8.26 15.73 -3.69
C PRO A 19 7.94 15.06 -5.02
N LEU A 20 7.22 15.76 -5.89
CA LEU A 20 6.95 15.33 -7.26
C LEU A 20 8.28 15.25 -8.03
N MET A 21 8.85 14.07 -8.13
CA MET A 21 9.96 13.80 -9.05
C MET A 21 9.38 13.69 -10.46
N HIS A 22 9.36 14.83 -11.18
CA HIS A 22 9.21 14.85 -12.62
C HIS A 22 10.50 14.33 -13.28
N GLU A 23 10.61 13.04 -13.49
CA GLU A 23 11.44 12.56 -14.60
C GLU A 23 10.75 12.95 -15.91
N LYS A 24 11.43 13.82 -16.69
CA LYS A 24 10.93 14.34 -17.96
C LYS A 24 10.65 13.21 -18.94
N ARG A 25 9.38 12.78 -19.04
CA ARG A 25 8.89 12.15 -20.27
C ARG A 25 8.80 13.26 -21.32
N THR A 26 9.80 13.33 -22.20
CA THR A 26 9.77 14.17 -23.39
C THR A 26 8.78 13.58 -24.38
N GLY A 27 7.65 14.25 -24.60
CA GLY A 27 6.71 13.92 -25.66
C GLY A 27 5.25 14.00 -25.23
N HIS A 28 4.56 15.07 -25.64
CA HIS A 28 3.12 15.31 -25.55
C HIS A 28 2.56 15.54 -24.14
N VAL A 29 2.29 16.79 -23.81
CA VAL A 29 1.45 17.20 -22.68
C VAL A 29 -0.01 16.93 -23.04
N SER A 30 -0.40 15.65 -23.05
CA SER A 30 -1.78 15.23 -22.92
C SER A 30 -2.17 15.47 -21.45
N SER A 31 -3.31 16.09 -21.20
CA SER A 31 -3.84 16.36 -19.86
C SER A 31 -3.91 15.05 -19.06
N MET A 32 -3.02 14.90 -18.09
CA MET A 32 -2.98 13.73 -17.19
C MET A 32 -4.33 13.63 -16.49
N THR A 33 -4.97 12.47 -16.56
CA THR A 33 -6.25 12.26 -15.88
C THR A 33 -6.04 12.23 -14.36
N LYS A 34 -7.10 12.54 -13.59
CA LYS A 34 -7.07 12.42 -12.12
C LYS A 34 -6.67 11.01 -11.70
N ASP A 35 -7.11 10.01 -12.44
CA ASP A 35 -6.83 8.59 -12.16
C ASP A 35 -5.34 8.28 -12.34
N GLN A 36 -4.72 8.66 -13.47
CA GLN A 36 -3.30 8.48 -13.71
C GLN A 36 -2.44 9.17 -12.66
N TRP A 37 -2.81 10.38 -12.26
CA TRP A 37 -2.13 11.12 -11.21
C TRP A 37 -2.17 10.39 -9.84
N GLN A 38 -3.27 9.72 -9.51
CA GLN A 38 -3.34 8.90 -8.29
C GLN A 38 -2.39 7.71 -8.34
N TRP A 39 -2.32 7.00 -9.48
CA TRP A 39 -1.41 5.88 -9.65
C TRP A 39 0.06 6.30 -9.61
N ASP A 40 0.41 7.44 -10.20
CA ASP A 40 1.77 7.99 -10.15
C ASP A 40 2.19 8.31 -8.70
N ARG A 41 1.27 8.87 -7.91
CA ARG A 41 1.51 9.13 -6.48
C ARG A 41 1.69 7.83 -5.68
N LEU A 42 0.88 6.82 -5.93
CA LEU A 42 1.01 5.52 -5.28
C LEU A 42 2.34 4.86 -5.63
N TYR A 43 2.73 4.89 -6.90
CA TYR A 43 4.01 4.35 -7.34
C TYR A 43 5.17 5.08 -6.66
N ALA A 44 5.17 6.41 -6.66
CA ALA A 44 6.19 7.23 -6.02
C ALA A 44 6.28 6.95 -4.50
N ALA A 45 5.14 6.86 -3.81
CA ALA A 45 5.08 6.58 -2.38
C ALA A 45 5.63 5.18 -2.03
N ALA A 46 5.23 4.14 -2.78
CA ALA A 46 5.76 2.78 -2.59
C ALA A 46 7.27 2.74 -2.87
N LYS A 47 7.72 3.41 -3.95
CA LYS A 47 9.12 3.46 -4.33
C LYS A 47 9.99 4.16 -3.29
N ALA A 48 9.49 5.21 -2.65
CA ALA A 48 10.19 5.97 -1.63
C ALA A 48 10.51 5.13 -0.38
N VAL A 49 9.69 4.14 -0.04
CA VAL A 49 9.91 3.26 1.12
C VAL A 49 10.55 1.93 0.75
N GLN A 50 10.67 1.60 -0.55
CA GLN A 50 11.30 0.38 -1.01
C GLN A 50 12.80 0.40 -0.69
N ASN A 51 13.21 -0.41 0.27
CA ASN A 51 14.60 -0.51 0.70
C ASN A 51 14.90 -1.93 1.21
N GLY A 52 15.21 -2.83 0.28
CA GLY A 52 15.57 -4.23 0.59
C GLY A 52 16.82 -4.29 1.46
N ARG A 53 16.68 -4.81 2.69
CA ARG A 53 17.79 -4.86 3.66
C ARG A 53 17.66 -6.02 4.62
N LYS A 54 18.80 -6.51 5.06
CA LYS A 54 18.90 -7.41 6.21
C LYS A 54 18.85 -6.58 7.49
N ILE A 55 17.94 -6.91 8.40
CA ILE A 55 17.78 -6.27 9.71
C ILE A 55 18.55 -7.07 10.77
N SER A 56 18.44 -8.40 10.74
CA SER A 56 19.14 -9.30 11.65
C SER A 56 19.46 -10.62 10.93
N GLU A 57 20.01 -11.60 11.64
CA GLU A 57 20.22 -12.95 11.11
C GLU A 57 18.91 -13.61 10.63
N TYR A 58 17.80 -13.28 11.27
CA TYR A 58 16.50 -13.92 11.07
C TYR A 58 15.46 -13.06 10.36
N VAL A 59 15.76 -11.78 10.08
CA VAL A 59 14.79 -10.82 9.56
C VAL A 59 15.37 -10.03 8.39
N GLU A 60 14.66 -10.07 7.27
CA GLU A 60 14.87 -9.17 6.13
C GLU A 60 13.61 -8.32 5.90
N ALA A 61 13.74 -7.14 5.31
CA ALA A 61 12.59 -6.29 5.01
C ALA A 61 12.84 -5.38 3.80
N GLY A 62 11.76 -4.84 3.23
CA GLY A 62 11.80 -3.77 2.25
C GLY A 62 12.05 -4.21 0.81
N GLY A 63 12.16 -5.51 0.53
CA GLY A 63 12.28 -6.03 -0.84
C GLY A 63 11.04 -5.70 -1.68
N VAL A 64 9.86 -5.92 -1.11
CA VAL A 64 8.57 -5.47 -1.67
C VAL A 64 8.09 -4.26 -0.88
N ALA A 65 7.53 -3.26 -1.57
CA ALA A 65 6.86 -2.12 -0.95
C ALA A 65 5.48 -1.92 -1.57
N ALA A 66 4.51 -1.52 -0.75
CA ALA A 66 3.16 -1.24 -1.19
C ALA A 66 2.70 0.16 -0.76
N ALA A 67 1.78 0.72 -1.53
CA ALA A 67 1.04 1.92 -1.21
C ALA A 67 -0.46 1.66 -1.38
N ILE A 68 -1.23 2.15 -0.42
CA ILE A 68 -2.69 2.11 -0.36
C ILE A 68 -3.21 3.53 -0.47
N LEU A 69 -4.13 3.79 -1.40
CA LEU A 69 -4.92 5.01 -1.41
C LEU A 69 -6.22 4.74 -0.66
N ALA A 70 -6.42 5.42 0.45
CA ALA A 70 -7.69 5.41 1.16
C ALA A 70 -8.75 6.29 0.45
N VAL A 71 -10.03 6.04 0.69
CA VAL A 71 -11.14 6.84 0.14
C VAL A 71 -11.03 8.31 0.54
N SER A 72 -10.43 8.62 1.69
CA SER A 72 -10.13 9.98 2.14
C SER A 72 -9.14 10.74 1.23
N GLY A 73 -8.40 10.03 0.35
CA GLY A 73 -7.32 10.57 -0.48
C GLY A 73 -5.93 10.49 0.17
N ARG A 74 -5.82 9.98 1.39
CA ARG A 74 -4.53 9.72 2.06
C ARG A 74 -3.86 8.48 1.49
N ILE A 75 -2.53 8.48 1.50
CA ILE A 75 -1.71 7.33 1.06
C ILE A 75 -0.99 6.75 2.27
N TYR A 76 -1.09 5.43 2.41
CA TYR A 76 -0.42 4.65 3.44
C TYR A 76 0.55 3.68 2.79
N THR A 77 1.76 3.56 3.34
CA THR A 77 2.80 2.69 2.79
C THR A 77 3.20 1.61 3.79
N GLY A 78 3.69 0.50 3.26
CA GLY A 78 4.26 -0.58 4.02
C GLY A 78 5.29 -1.34 3.20
N VAL A 79 6.19 -2.03 3.89
CA VAL A 79 7.18 -2.91 3.26
C VAL A 79 6.97 -4.34 3.73
N CYS A 80 7.40 -5.33 2.93
CA CYS A 80 7.42 -6.71 3.40
C CYS A 80 8.44 -6.87 4.54
N VAL A 81 8.12 -7.77 5.46
CA VAL A 81 9.03 -8.27 6.48
C VAL A 81 9.07 -9.78 6.36
N ASP A 82 10.24 -10.32 6.10
CA ASP A 82 10.50 -11.74 5.92
C ASP A 82 11.24 -12.28 7.16
N THR A 83 10.79 -13.41 7.67
CA THR A 83 11.34 -14.04 8.89
C THR A 83 11.57 -15.53 8.67
N CYS A 84 12.36 -16.16 9.54
CA CYS A 84 12.59 -17.61 9.51
C CYS A 84 11.35 -18.45 9.86
N SER A 85 10.25 -17.82 10.28
CA SER A 85 9.00 -18.47 10.66
C SER A 85 7.80 -17.74 10.02
N THR A 86 6.58 -18.11 10.40
CA THR A 86 5.33 -17.54 9.87
C THR A 86 5.01 -16.13 10.36
N LEU A 87 5.93 -15.45 11.05
CA LEU A 87 5.72 -14.08 11.58
C LEU A 87 5.81 -13.00 10.51
N GLY A 88 6.32 -13.33 9.33
CA GLY A 88 6.46 -12.39 8.21
C GLY A 88 5.14 -11.78 7.73
N ILE A 89 5.23 -10.61 7.11
CA ILE A 89 4.07 -9.88 6.60
C ILE A 89 4.34 -9.31 5.21
N CYS A 90 3.34 -9.41 4.31
CA CYS A 90 3.40 -8.76 3.01
C CYS A 90 3.32 -7.24 3.13
N ALA A 91 3.91 -6.53 2.18
CA ALA A 91 3.92 -5.08 2.13
C ALA A 91 2.51 -4.46 2.14
N GLU A 92 1.57 -5.07 1.43
CA GLU A 92 0.18 -4.61 1.36
C GLU A 92 -0.51 -4.70 2.73
N ARG A 93 -0.35 -5.84 3.45
CA ARG A 93 -0.93 -5.97 4.80
C ARG A 93 -0.30 -4.98 5.78
N ASN A 94 1.01 -4.74 5.68
CA ASN A 94 1.69 -3.74 6.49
C ASN A 94 1.15 -2.33 6.20
N ALA A 95 0.94 -1.97 4.94
CA ALA A 95 0.32 -0.69 4.56
C ALA A 95 -1.13 -0.57 5.07
N ILE A 96 -1.92 -1.66 5.00
CA ILE A 96 -3.28 -1.70 5.54
C ILE A 96 -3.27 -1.51 7.06
N PHE A 97 -2.36 -2.16 7.79
CA PHE A 97 -2.25 -1.98 9.24
C PHE A 97 -1.82 -0.55 9.62
N ASN A 98 -0.96 0.07 8.81
CA ASN A 98 -0.63 1.48 8.96
C ASN A 98 -1.88 2.36 8.76
N MET A 99 -2.69 2.10 7.74
CA MET A 99 -3.95 2.80 7.49
C MET A 99 -4.92 2.66 8.68
N ILE A 100 -5.15 1.43 9.16
CA ILE A 100 -6.01 1.15 10.32
C ILE A 100 -5.50 1.85 11.58
N THR A 101 -4.19 1.85 11.82
CA THR A 101 -3.55 2.53 12.95
C THR A 101 -3.84 4.04 12.94
N ASN A 102 -4.00 4.61 11.76
CA ASN A 102 -4.35 6.03 11.57
C ASN A 102 -5.87 6.29 11.49
N GLY A 103 -6.70 5.31 11.83
CA GLY A 103 -8.15 5.46 11.96
C GLY A 103 -8.93 5.38 10.66
N GLU A 104 -8.34 4.82 9.59
CA GLU A 104 -9.00 4.61 8.30
C GLU A 104 -9.08 3.12 7.96
N GLN A 105 -10.10 2.72 7.19
CA GLN A 105 -10.31 1.33 6.77
C GLN A 105 -10.77 1.19 5.32
N ASP A 106 -11.17 2.27 4.64
CA ASP A 106 -11.78 2.22 3.31
C ASP A 106 -10.71 2.38 2.23
N ILE A 107 -10.40 1.29 1.53
CA ILE A 107 -9.39 1.21 0.48
C ILE A 107 -10.03 1.57 -0.87
N GLN A 108 -9.39 2.47 -1.62
CA GLN A 108 -9.76 2.76 -3.00
C GLN A 108 -8.83 2.05 -3.99
N LYS A 109 -7.51 2.17 -3.81
CA LYS A 109 -6.49 1.64 -4.74
C LYS A 109 -5.33 1.00 -4.00
N VAL A 110 -4.74 -0.02 -4.62
CA VAL A 110 -3.56 -0.74 -4.11
C VAL A 110 -2.51 -0.88 -5.20
N LEU A 111 -1.26 -0.61 -4.85
CA LEU A 111 -0.10 -0.84 -5.70
C LEU A 111 1.02 -1.46 -4.87
N ALA A 112 1.64 -2.53 -5.38
CA ALA A 112 2.83 -3.12 -4.77
C ALA A 112 3.97 -3.20 -5.81
N ILE A 113 5.19 -2.85 -5.40
CA ILE A 113 6.41 -2.92 -6.22
C ILE A 113 7.26 -4.08 -5.73
N MET A 114 7.55 -5.02 -6.63
CA MET A 114 8.39 -6.18 -6.41
C MET A 114 9.90 -5.81 -6.44
N PRO A 115 10.82 -6.68 -5.96
CA PRO A 115 12.25 -6.39 -5.95
C PRO A 115 12.84 -6.10 -7.34
N ASN A 116 12.23 -6.64 -8.40
CA ASN A 116 12.63 -6.39 -9.79
C ASN A 116 12.08 -5.07 -10.38
N GLY A 117 11.42 -4.24 -9.57
CA GLY A 117 10.83 -2.97 -9.96
C GLY A 117 9.50 -3.06 -10.73
N LYS A 118 8.95 -4.26 -10.94
CA LYS A 118 7.62 -4.44 -11.52
C LYS A 118 6.55 -4.36 -10.44
N THR A 119 5.37 -3.93 -10.80
CA THR A 119 4.19 -4.08 -9.93
C THR A 119 3.58 -5.47 -10.08
N GLY A 120 2.74 -5.88 -9.12
CA GLY A 120 2.15 -7.20 -9.16
C GLY A 120 0.90 -7.32 -8.28
N ALA A 121 0.18 -8.43 -8.50
CA ALA A 121 -1.04 -8.74 -7.74
C ALA A 121 -0.74 -9.05 -6.28
N PRO A 122 -1.63 -8.69 -5.33
CA PRO A 122 -1.55 -9.10 -3.94
C PRO A 122 -1.70 -10.63 -3.80
N CYS A 123 -0.98 -11.21 -2.85
CA CYS A 123 -1.11 -12.63 -2.53
C CYS A 123 -2.49 -12.97 -1.91
N GLY A 124 -2.81 -14.26 -1.76
CA GLY A 124 -4.10 -14.69 -1.21
C GLY A 124 -4.41 -14.12 0.17
N ALA A 125 -3.41 -14.06 1.07
CA ALA A 125 -3.59 -13.50 2.42
C ALA A 125 -3.87 -11.98 2.40
N CYS A 126 -3.30 -11.25 1.43
CA CYS A 126 -3.59 -9.83 1.27
C CYS A 126 -5.00 -9.60 0.71
N ARG A 127 -5.43 -10.43 -0.26
CA ARG A 127 -6.81 -10.39 -0.81
C ARG A 127 -7.82 -10.70 0.29
N GLU A 128 -7.59 -11.76 1.07
CA GLU A 128 -8.44 -12.15 2.20
C GLU A 128 -8.64 -11.00 3.19
N LEU A 129 -7.53 -10.34 3.61
CA LEU A 129 -7.63 -9.22 4.53
C LEU A 129 -8.47 -8.07 3.95
N MET A 130 -8.29 -7.71 2.67
CA MET A 130 -9.04 -6.65 2.02
C MET A 130 -10.54 -6.99 1.92
N VAL A 131 -10.88 -8.24 1.61
CA VAL A 131 -12.27 -8.71 1.58
C VAL A 131 -12.91 -8.62 2.96
N GLN A 132 -12.25 -9.12 4.01
CA GLN A 132 -12.77 -9.06 5.38
C GLN A 132 -12.86 -7.63 5.92
N LEU A 133 -11.98 -6.73 5.49
CA LEU A 133 -12.00 -5.33 5.89
C LEU A 133 -13.18 -4.56 5.29
N MET A 134 -13.56 -4.89 4.05
CA MET A 134 -14.58 -4.18 3.27
C MET A 134 -15.59 -5.15 2.63
N PRO A 135 -16.30 -6.00 3.40
CA PRO A 135 -17.11 -7.11 2.85
C PRO A 135 -18.20 -6.64 1.88
N GLU A 136 -18.75 -5.45 2.07
CA GLU A 136 -19.82 -4.90 1.23
C GLU A 136 -19.32 -4.21 -0.04
N SER A 137 -18.00 -3.93 -0.16
CA SER A 137 -17.48 -3.06 -1.21
C SER A 137 -16.09 -3.45 -1.75
N TYR A 138 -15.51 -4.55 -1.28
CA TYR A 138 -14.16 -4.99 -1.71
C TYR A 138 -14.05 -5.16 -3.23
N GLN A 139 -15.15 -5.49 -3.91
CA GLN A 139 -15.19 -5.73 -5.35
C GLN A 139 -14.71 -4.52 -6.15
N HIS A 140 -14.82 -3.32 -5.58
CA HIS A 140 -14.47 -2.05 -6.24
C HIS A 140 -13.03 -1.59 -5.95
N ILE A 141 -12.28 -2.27 -5.08
CA ILE A 141 -10.87 -1.94 -4.82
C ILE A 141 -10.06 -2.17 -6.10
N GLU A 142 -9.42 -1.12 -6.61
CA GLU A 142 -8.58 -1.21 -7.80
C GLU A 142 -7.16 -1.64 -7.45
N ILE A 143 -6.63 -2.59 -8.20
CA ILE A 143 -5.31 -3.19 -8.02
C ILE A 143 -4.45 -2.94 -9.26
N MET A 144 -3.31 -2.28 -9.12
CA MET A 144 -2.33 -2.11 -10.19
C MET A 144 -1.53 -3.40 -10.39
N LEU A 145 -1.76 -4.10 -11.48
CA LEU A 145 -1.02 -5.32 -11.82
C LEU A 145 0.26 -5.03 -12.59
N ASP A 146 0.22 -4.08 -13.52
CA ASP A 146 1.39 -3.65 -14.29
C ASP A 146 1.32 -2.14 -14.54
N TYR A 147 2.20 -1.40 -13.86
CA TYR A 147 2.26 0.05 -13.96
C TYR A 147 2.73 0.54 -15.34
N LYS A 148 3.56 -0.24 -16.04
CA LYS A 148 4.09 0.18 -17.36
C LYS A 148 3.04 0.11 -18.46
N THR A 149 2.18 -0.91 -18.40
CA THR A 149 1.10 -1.15 -19.35
C THR A 149 -0.24 -0.64 -18.86
N GLU A 150 -0.27 -0.02 -17.66
CA GLU A 150 -1.47 0.50 -17.00
C GLU A 150 -2.56 -0.58 -16.81
N ARG A 151 -2.10 -1.83 -16.56
CA ARG A 151 -3.02 -2.95 -16.33
C ARG A 151 -3.56 -2.91 -14.91
N ILE A 152 -4.83 -2.61 -14.79
CA ILE A 152 -5.57 -2.55 -13.53
C ILE A 152 -6.63 -3.66 -13.54
N MET A 153 -6.87 -4.27 -12.39
CA MET A 153 -8.03 -5.14 -12.14
C MET A 153 -8.65 -4.77 -10.81
N THR A 154 -9.92 -5.05 -10.65
CA THR A 154 -10.57 -4.90 -9.35
C THR A 154 -10.28 -6.10 -8.44
N LEU A 155 -10.42 -5.93 -7.13
CA LEU A 155 -10.28 -7.06 -6.22
C LEU A 155 -11.38 -8.11 -6.46
N GLY A 156 -12.60 -7.70 -6.87
CA GLY A 156 -13.66 -8.62 -7.26
C GLY A 156 -13.26 -9.53 -8.44
N GLU A 157 -12.58 -8.99 -9.45
CA GLU A 157 -12.05 -9.80 -10.57
C GLU A 157 -10.92 -10.75 -10.13
N LEU A 158 -10.16 -10.38 -9.07
CA LEU A 158 -9.09 -11.22 -8.53
C LEU A 158 -9.57 -12.24 -7.50
N THR A 159 -10.82 -12.14 -7.05
CA THR A 159 -11.45 -13.01 -6.04
C THR A 159 -12.82 -13.48 -6.49
N PRO A 160 -12.94 -14.11 -7.69
CA PRO A 160 -14.21 -14.68 -8.11
C PRO A 160 -14.60 -15.81 -7.15
N GLU A 161 -15.91 -15.96 -6.90
CA GLU A 161 -16.45 -17.03 -6.03
C GLU A 161 -15.81 -17.03 -4.62
N TRP A 162 -15.63 -15.84 -4.02
CA TRP A 162 -15.09 -15.76 -2.67
C TRP A 162 -16.04 -16.35 -1.63
N TRP A 163 -15.52 -16.91 -0.57
CA TRP A 163 -16.23 -17.73 0.41
C TRP A 163 -17.18 -16.97 1.36
N ILE A 164 -17.15 -15.64 1.42
CA ILE A 164 -18.02 -14.77 2.26
C ILE A 164 -18.88 -13.86 1.41
#